data_2d7bfa5fde40521722a4dad1d23addc3
#
_entry.id   2d7bfa5fde40521722a4dad1d23addc3
#
_cell.length_a   1.000
_cell.length_b   1.000
_cell.length_c   1.000
_cell.angle_alpha   90.00
_cell.angle_beta   90.00
_cell.angle_gamma   90.00
#
_symmetry.space_group_name_H-M   'P 1'
#
loop_
_entity.id
_entity.type
_entity.pdbx_description
1 polymer ?
#
loop_
_entity_poly.entity_id
_entity_poly.type
_entity_poly.pdbx_seq_one_letter_code
_entity_poly.pdbx_strand_id
1 'polypeptide(L)'
;MTLDLLPPRRRAEIVAIDWDVLAPEEAKRLRALGIEEGARVAVEHRGIFAGRDPIAIEIGRMTVAIRRSHARAMTVAEVADA
;
A
#
# COMPACT_ATOMS: atom_id res chain seq x y z
N MET A 1 7.39 4.81 8.20
CA MET A 1 6.03 5.37 8.10
C MET A 1 5.05 4.33 7.63
N THR A 2 3.78 4.53 7.82
CA THR A 2 2.78 3.62 7.27
C THR A 2 2.34 4.08 5.89
N LEU A 3 1.85 3.13 5.10
CA LEU A 3 1.55 3.37 3.69
C LEU A 3 0.53 4.49 3.47
N ASP A 4 -0.40 4.67 4.40
CA ASP A 4 -1.41 5.73 4.29
C ASP A 4 -0.80 7.13 4.34
N LEU A 5 0.42 7.26 4.86
CA LEU A 5 1.11 8.54 4.97
C LEU A 5 2.10 8.79 3.84
N LEU A 6 2.32 7.82 2.97
CA LEU A 6 3.27 7.97 1.87
C LEU A 6 2.74 8.98 0.87
N PRO A 7 3.52 10.02 0.53
CA PRO A 7 3.08 11.01 -0.46
C PRO A 7 2.88 10.38 -1.84
N PRO A 8 2.01 10.95 -2.68
CA PRO A 8 1.81 10.43 -4.02
C PRO A 8 3.10 10.46 -4.84
N ARG A 9 3.24 9.48 -5.72
CA ARG A 9 4.37 9.37 -6.66
C ARG A 9 5.71 9.09 -6.02
N ARG A 10 5.74 8.77 -4.73
CA ARG A 10 6.94 8.31 -4.05
C ARG A 10 6.94 6.80 -4.04
N ARG A 11 8.09 6.22 -4.38
CA ARG A 11 8.23 4.77 -4.32
C ARG A 11 8.69 4.37 -2.94
N ALA A 12 8.17 3.24 -2.47
CA ALA A 12 8.53 2.72 -1.17
C ALA A 12 8.51 1.20 -1.21
N GLU A 13 9.23 0.62 -0.28
CA GLU A 13 9.20 -0.83 -0.09
C GLU A 13 8.40 -1.13 1.16
N ILE A 14 7.53 -2.13 1.09
CA ILE A 14 6.82 -2.59 2.28
C ILE A 14 7.81 -3.38 3.12
N VAL A 15 8.10 -2.90 4.32
CA VAL A 15 9.08 -3.55 5.19
C VAL A 15 8.44 -4.40 6.26
N ALA A 16 7.18 -4.14 6.60
CA ALA A 16 6.46 -4.93 7.60
C ALA A 16 4.96 -4.77 7.38
N ILE A 17 4.21 -5.82 7.63
CA ILE A 17 2.76 -5.79 7.60
C ILE A 17 2.26 -6.46 8.86
N ASP A 18 1.35 -5.79 9.55
CA ASP A 18 0.69 -6.37 10.72
C ASP A 18 -0.51 -7.19 10.22
N TRP A 19 -0.22 -8.43 9.87
CA TRP A 19 -1.26 -9.31 9.32
C TRP A 19 -2.36 -9.62 10.32
N ASP A 20 -2.07 -9.50 11.61
CA ASP A 20 -3.04 -9.86 12.65
C ASP A 20 -4.22 -8.91 12.73
N VAL A 21 -4.06 -7.66 12.28
CA VAL A 21 -5.15 -6.70 12.28
C VAL A 21 -6.00 -6.76 11.02
N LEU A 22 -5.64 -7.63 10.08
CA LEU A 22 -6.36 -7.81 8.82
C LEU A 22 -7.21 -9.07 8.91
N ALA A 23 -8.43 -8.99 8.37
CA ALA A 23 -9.26 -10.19 8.26
C ALA A 23 -8.53 -11.22 7.38
N PRO A 24 -8.63 -12.52 7.70
CA PRO A 24 -7.91 -13.55 6.93
C PRO A 24 -8.19 -13.51 5.44
N GLU A 25 -9.42 -13.22 5.04
CA GLU A 25 -9.80 -13.16 3.64
C GLU A 25 -9.16 -11.97 2.95
N GLU A 26 -9.07 -10.84 3.67
CA GLU A 26 -8.43 -9.66 3.12
C GLU A 26 -6.92 -9.87 3.01
N ALA A 27 -6.32 -10.48 4.03
CA ALA A 27 -4.89 -10.81 3.97
C ALA A 27 -4.59 -11.69 2.77
N LYS A 28 -5.44 -12.68 2.52
CA LYS A 28 -5.27 -13.57 1.39
C LYS A 28 -5.39 -12.82 0.07
N ARG A 29 -6.35 -11.91 -0.04
CA ARG A 29 -6.54 -11.10 -1.24
C ARG A 29 -5.32 -10.22 -1.51
N LEU A 30 -4.82 -9.55 -0.47
CA LEU A 30 -3.68 -8.67 -0.62
C LEU A 30 -2.43 -9.44 -1.05
N ARG A 31 -2.19 -10.62 -0.44
CA ARG A 31 -1.06 -11.45 -0.85
C ARG A 31 -1.19 -11.91 -2.30
N ALA A 32 -2.40 -12.24 -2.72
CA ALA A 32 -2.64 -12.67 -4.11
C ALA A 32 -2.35 -11.53 -5.10
N LEU A 33 -2.47 -10.29 -4.67
CA LEU A 33 -2.15 -9.12 -5.48
C LEU A 33 -0.67 -8.77 -5.43
N GLY A 34 0.12 -9.48 -4.65
CA GLY A 34 1.54 -9.21 -4.52
C GLY A 34 1.89 -8.26 -3.38
N ILE A 35 0.92 -7.91 -2.54
CA ILE A 35 1.17 -7.02 -1.41
C ILE A 35 1.67 -7.84 -0.25
N GLU A 36 2.97 -7.76 -0.03
CA GLU A 36 3.68 -8.52 1.00
C GLU A 36 4.97 -7.80 1.33
N GLU A 37 5.65 -8.26 2.36
CA GLU A 37 6.94 -7.68 2.72
C GLU A 37 7.91 -7.82 1.54
N GLY A 38 8.63 -6.74 1.26
CA GLY A 38 9.55 -6.69 0.13
C GLY A 38 8.94 -6.12 -1.14
N ALA A 39 7.61 -5.98 -1.21
CA ALA A 39 6.98 -5.44 -2.40
C ALA A 39 7.24 -3.95 -2.54
N ARG A 40 7.42 -3.49 -3.76
CA ARG A 40 7.59 -2.07 -4.05
C ARG A 40 6.27 -1.48 -4.52
N VAL A 41 5.91 -0.36 -3.91
CA VAL A 41 4.62 0.26 -4.13
C VAL A 41 4.78 1.77 -4.27
N ALA A 42 3.77 2.40 -4.85
CA ALA A 42 3.68 3.85 -4.88
C ALA A 42 2.21 4.22 -4.75
N VAL A 43 1.95 5.37 -4.13
CA VAL A 43 0.59 5.88 -4.06
C VAL A 43 0.29 6.61 -5.35
N GLU A 44 -0.82 6.25 -5.98
CA GLU A 44 -1.30 6.96 -7.15
C GLU A 44 -1.81 8.34 -6.76
N HIS A 45 -2.38 9.01 -7.71
CA HIS A 45 -2.91 10.34 -7.50
C HIS A 45 -4.05 10.32 -6.49
N ARG A 46 -3.87 11.00 -5.37
CA ARG A 46 -4.87 11.01 -4.32
C ARG A 46 -6.13 11.77 -4.67
N GLY A 47 -6.05 12.66 -5.64
CA GLY A 47 -7.17 13.48 -6.02
C GLY A 47 -8.38 12.72 -6.51
N ILE A 48 -8.17 11.52 -7.05
CA ILE A 48 -9.27 10.68 -7.55
C ILE A 48 -10.27 10.37 -6.43
N PHE A 49 -9.74 10.11 -5.22
CA PHE A 49 -10.58 9.73 -4.09
C PHE A 49 -10.64 10.83 -3.04
N ALA A 50 -10.27 12.05 -3.40
CA ALA A 50 -10.28 13.21 -2.51
C ALA A 50 -9.54 12.96 -1.20
N GLY A 51 -8.47 12.17 -1.23
CA GLY A 51 -7.68 11.85 -0.06
C GLY A 51 -8.34 10.91 0.92
N ARG A 52 -9.47 10.31 0.52
CA ARG A 52 -10.23 9.40 1.38
C ARG A 52 -10.05 7.96 0.94
N ASP A 53 -10.86 7.09 1.48
CA ASP A 53 -10.89 5.69 1.10
C ASP A 53 -11.54 5.50 -0.25
N PRO A 54 -11.05 4.55 -1.02
CA PRO A 54 -9.79 3.84 -0.83
C PRO A 54 -8.59 4.63 -1.35
N ILE A 55 -7.39 4.14 -1.06
CA ILE A 55 -6.17 4.69 -1.63
C ILE A 55 -5.79 3.84 -2.83
N ALA A 56 -5.46 4.47 -3.95
CA ALA A 56 -5.00 3.75 -5.13
C ALA A 56 -3.49 3.53 -5.03
N ILE A 57 -3.08 2.27 -5.06
CA ILE A 57 -1.69 1.88 -4.90
C ILE A 57 -1.20 1.21 -6.18
N GLU A 58 -0.07 1.67 -6.69
CA GLU A 58 0.61 0.98 -7.79
C GLU A 58 1.48 -0.12 -7.22
N ILE A 59 1.33 -1.31 -7.78
CA ILE A 59 2.20 -2.44 -7.46
C ILE A 59 2.48 -3.18 -8.76
N GLY A 60 3.76 -3.27 -9.13
CA GLY A 60 4.12 -3.80 -10.43
C GLY A 60 3.48 -2.95 -11.53
N ARG A 61 2.70 -3.58 -12.38
CA ARG A 61 1.96 -2.89 -13.44
C ARG A 61 0.49 -2.70 -13.13
N MET A 62 0.10 -3.02 -11.89
CA MET A 62 -1.29 -2.93 -11.49
C MET A 62 -1.51 -1.72 -10.61
N THR A 63 -2.74 -1.24 -10.62
CA THR A 63 -3.21 -0.27 -9.63
C THR A 63 -4.33 -0.95 -8.87
N VAL A 64 -4.21 -1.00 -7.56
CA VAL A 64 -5.20 -1.64 -6.71
C VAL A 64 -5.69 -0.65 -5.67
N ALA A 65 -6.94 -0.81 -5.27
CA ALA A 65 -7.53 0.03 -4.23
C ALA A 65 -7.39 -0.64 -2.88
N ILE A 66 -6.87 0.08 -1.92
CA ILE A 66 -6.64 -0.43 -0.57
C ILE A 66 -7.31 0.52 0.40
N ARG A 67 -8.05 -0.03 1.36
CA ARG A 67 -8.63 0.80 2.41
C ARG A 67 -7.54 1.45 3.25
N ARG A 68 -7.80 2.67 3.67
CA ARG A 68 -6.84 3.41 4.50
C ARG A 68 -6.50 2.63 5.78
N SER A 69 -7.48 1.96 6.36
CA SER A 69 -7.25 1.16 7.56
C SER A 69 -6.27 0.01 7.29
N HIS A 70 -6.32 -0.58 6.09
CA HIS A 70 -5.38 -1.62 5.73
C HIS A 70 -3.99 -1.05 5.45
N ALA A 71 -3.94 0.15 4.86
CA ALA A 71 -2.65 0.81 4.60
C ALA A 71 -1.94 1.17 5.91
N ARG A 72 -2.69 1.45 6.97
CA ARG A 72 -2.09 1.72 8.28
C ARG A 72 -1.42 0.50 8.89
N ALA A 73 -1.78 -0.69 8.45
CA ALA A 73 -1.15 -1.92 8.93
C ALA A 73 0.18 -2.19 8.22
N MET A 74 0.54 -1.39 7.23
CA MET A 74 1.73 -1.61 6.41
C MET A 74 2.75 -0.53 6.67
N THR A 75 3.94 -0.94 7.12
CA THR A 75 5.07 -0.04 7.32
C THR A 75 5.90 -0.05 6.05
N VAL A 76 6.23 1.14 5.56
CA VAL A 76 6.99 1.29 4.33
C VAL A 76 8.21 2.16 4.56
N ALA A 77 9.23 1.97 3.73
CA ALA A 77 10.41 2.80 3.70
C ALA A 77 10.58 3.32 2.29
N GLU A 78 10.76 4.64 2.15
CA GLU A 78 10.97 5.22 0.82
C GLU A 78 12.25 4.67 0.22
N VAL A 79 12.20 4.41 -1.10
CA VAL A 79 13.38 3.98 -1.84
C VAL A 79 13.77 5.09 -2.80
N ALA A 80 15.07 5.26 -2.97
CA ALA A 80 15.56 6.26 -3.89
C ALA A 80 15.28 5.81 -5.32
N ASP A 81 14.88 6.76 -6.17
CA ASP A 81 14.79 6.50 -7.59
C ASP A 81 16.19 6.43 -8.16
N ALA A 82 16.42 5.37 -8.90
CA ALA A 82 17.71 5.20 -9.56
C ALA A 82 17.82 6.12 -10.76
#